data_cc603aa64a64d8d51c46419afd475a0a
#
_entry.id   cc603aa64a64d8d51c46419afd475a0a
#
_cell.length_a   1.000
_cell.length_b   1.000
_cell.length_c   1.000
_cell.angle_alpha   90.00
_cell.angle_beta   90.00
_cell.angle_gamma   90.00
#
_symmetry.space_group_name_H-M   'P 1'
#
loop_
_entity.id
_entity.type
_entity.pdbx_description
1 polymer ?
#
loop_
_entity_poly.entity_id
_entity_poly.type
_entity_poly.pdbx_seq_one_letter_code
_entity_poly.pdbx_strand_id
1 'polypeptide(L)'
;MRAWFFPLRFSLILAAATLSAVEANPAAGQSSDNFVPVTDAMLQNPSPDDWPMWRRTLDGWGYSPLEQVTSQNVAELQLVWSRALSAGTSQQGTPLVYGGVLYMPNPRDVIQAIDAVTGDLRWEHRRDVPDDIAEYVGGLEDTNRNLAIYGNLIIDTSADDYVFALDATTGRVVWETQILDYKTV
;
A
#
# COMPACT_ATOMS: atom_id res chain seq x y z
N MET A 1 -50.56 6.71 69.74
CA MET A 1 -49.81 6.22 68.58
C MET A 1 -49.20 7.41 67.86
N ARG A 2 -47.86 7.63 67.97
CA ARG A 2 -47.17 8.75 67.35
C ARG A 2 -46.36 8.16 66.18
N ALA A 3 -46.65 8.53 64.92
CA ALA A 3 -45.92 8.18 63.72
C ALA A 3 -44.75 9.15 63.56
N TRP A 4 -43.55 8.60 63.42
CA TRP A 4 -42.34 9.33 63.13
C TRP A 4 -42.11 9.30 61.63
N PHE A 5 -42.18 10.45 60.95
CA PHE A 5 -41.72 10.64 59.55
C PHE A 5 -40.25 11.02 59.54
N PHE A 6 -39.43 10.21 58.91
CA PHE A 6 -38.05 10.55 58.53
C PHE A 6 -38.01 11.09 57.09
N PRO A 7 -37.43 12.25 56.83
CA PRO A 7 -37.29 12.72 55.47
C PRO A 7 -36.02 12.10 54.87
N LEU A 8 -36.19 11.34 53.78
CA LEU A 8 -35.10 10.85 52.93
C LEU A 8 -34.48 12.04 52.16
N ARG A 9 -33.22 12.38 52.48
CA ARG A 9 -32.47 13.35 51.69
C ARG A 9 -31.80 12.61 50.55
N PHE A 10 -32.27 12.80 49.32
CA PHE A 10 -31.59 12.41 48.10
C PHE A 10 -30.47 13.42 47.82
N SER A 11 -29.23 13.00 48.00
CA SER A 11 -28.05 13.76 47.49
C SER A 11 -27.83 13.37 46.03
N LEU A 12 -28.13 14.30 45.14
CA LEU A 12 -27.78 14.18 43.73
C LEU A 12 -26.27 14.39 43.61
N ILE A 13 -25.49 13.32 43.35
CA ILE A 13 -24.11 13.42 42.96
C ILE A 13 -24.08 13.65 41.44
N LEU A 14 -23.78 14.89 41.04
CA LEU A 14 -23.55 15.25 39.65
C LEU A 14 -22.13 14.81 39.28
N ALA A 15 -21.98 13.65 38.61
CA ALA A 15 -20.70 13.24 38.04
C ALA A 15 -20.44 14.04 36.76
N ALA A 16 -19.57 15.01 36.84
CA ALA A 16 -19.06 15.70 35.65
C ALA A 16 -18.12 14.75 34.87
N ALA A 17 -18.64 14.18 33.79
CA ALA A 17 -17.82 13.45 32.83
C ALA A 17 -16.99 14.49 32.03
N THR A 18 -15.70 14.60 32.31
CA THR A 18 -14.75 15.34 31.47
C THR A 18 -14.51 14.51 30.20
N LEU A 19 -15.13 14.92 29.10
CA LEU A 19 -14.80 14.45 27.77
C LEU A 19 -13.38 14.97 27.45
N SER A 20 -12.38 14.11 27.57
CA SER A 20 -11.06 14.39 27.00
C SER A 20 -11.22 14.28 25.49
N ALA A 21 -11.23 15.42 24.80
CA ALA A 21 -11.09 15.43 23.36
C ALA A 21 -9.70 14.85 23.05
N VAL A 22 -9.68 13.65 22.46
CA VAL A 22 -8.48 13.17 21.78
C VAL A 22 -8.34 14.05 20.56
N GLU A 23 -7.44 15.01 20.60
CA GLU A 23 -7.02 15.74 19.42
C GLU A 23 -6.43 14.72 18.47
N ALA A 24 -7.16 14.42 17.39
CA ALA A 24 -6.62 13.68 16.26
C ALA A 24 -5.47 14.54 15.72
N ASN A 25 -4.25 14.12 15.99
CA ASN A 25 -3.07 14.67 15.35
C ASN A 25 -3.27 14.45 13.83
N PRO A 26 -3.37 15.50 12.98
CA PRO A 26 -3.44 15.28 11.56
C PRO A 26 -2.13 14.57 11.19
N ALA A 27 -2.24 13.31 10.74
CA ALA A 27 -1.11 12.61 10.17
C ALA A 27 -0.47 13.55 9.17
N ALA A 28 0.75 14.00 9.47
CA ALA A 28 1.52 14.80 8.55
C ALA A 28 1.77 13.93 7.34
N GLY A 29 0.90 14.06 6.33
CA GLY A 29 1.15 13.53 5.01
C GLY A 29 2.50 14.10 4.60
N GLN A 30 3.50 13.25 4.48
CA GLN A 30 4.77 13.68 3.91
C GLN A 30 4.43 14.24 2.54
N SER A 31 4.72 15.52 2.36
CA SER A 31 4.48 16.25 1.14
C SER A 31 5.19 15.50 0.00
N SER A 32 4.56 15.44 -1.17
CA SER A 32 5.11 14.94 -2.44
C SER A 32 6.45 15.59 -2.83
N ASP A 33 6.91 16.55 -2.07
CA ASP A 33 8.03 17.43 -2.37
C ASP A 33 9.43 16.79 -2.16
N ASN A 34 9.53 15.56 -1.61
CA ASN A 34 10.81 14.93 -1.29
C ASN A 34 11.02 13.55 -1.98
N PHE A 35 10.29 13.25 -3.05
CA PHE A 35 10.57 12.01 -3.79
C PHE A 35 11.93 12.12 -4.49
N VAL A 36 12.84 11.20 -4.18
CA VAL A 36 14.14 11.11 -4.83
C VAL A 36 14.02 10.18 -6.04
N PRO A 37 14.30 10.62 -7.27
CA PRO A 37 14.21 9.74 -8.44
C PRO A 37 15.16 8.55 -8.34
N VAL A 38 14.64 7.36 -8.66
CA VAL A 38 15.42 6.12 -8.64
C VAL A 38 16.44 6.11 -9.78
N THR A 39 17.69 5.81 -9.46
CA THR A 39 18.80 5.77 -10.41
C THR A 39 19.36 4.35 -10.57
N ASP A 40 20.17 4.13 -11.63
CA ASP A 40 20.89 2.87 -11.83
C ASP A 40 21.74 2.49 -10.61
N ALA A 41 22.41 3.45 -9.99
CA ALA A 41 23.23 3.21 -8.81
C ALA A 41 22.40 2.71 -7.61
N MET A 42 21.17 3.24 -7.44
CA MET A 42 20.25 2.80 -6.39
C MET A 42 19.71 1.39 -6.68
N LEU A 43 19.48 1.03 -7.93
CA LEU A 43 19.07 -0.34 -8.30
C LEU A 43 20.21 -1.35 -8.12
N GLN A 44 21.45 -0.95 -8.39
CA GLN A 44 22.63 -1.79 -8.19
C GLN A 44 22.95 -2.01 -6.70
N ASN A 45 22.74 -1.00 -5.89
CA ASN A 45 23.00 -1.05 -4.45
C ASN A 45 21.89 -0.30 -3.68
N PRO A 46 20.73 -0.93 -3.51
CA PRO A 46 19.60 -0.29 -2.84
C PRO A 46 19.87 -0.08 -1.36
N SER A 47 19.30 1.01 -0.81
CA SER A 47 19.29 1.25 0.65
C SER A 47 18.78 0.02 1.41
N PRO A 48 19.29 -0.29 2.59
CA PRO A 48 18.77 -1.38 3.42
C PRO A 48 17.25 -1.34 3.64
N ASP A 49 16.68 -0.15 3.69
CA ASP A 49 15.24 0.07 3.94
C ASP A 49 14.39 -0.05 2.67
N ASP A 50 15.02 -0.13 1.47
CA ASP A 50 14.32 -0.17 0.21
C ASP A 50 14.31 -1.57 -0.42
N TRP A 51 13.23 -1.86 -1.16
CA TRP A 51 13.02 -3.07 -1.94
C TRP A 51 12.51 -2.69 -3.35
N PRO A 52 13.41 -2.10 -4.21
CA PRO A 52 12.99 -1.44 -5.45
C PRO A 52 12.74 -2.38 -6.62
N MET A 53 12.89 -3.69 -6.45
CA MET A 53 12.63 -4.69 -7.48
C MET A 53 12.22 -6.03 -6.86
N TRP A 54 11.72 -6.94 -7.68
CA TRP A 54 11.11 -8.22 -7.27
C TRP A 54 11.88 -8.98 -6.17
N ARG A 55 13.18 -9.06 -6.22
CA ARG A 55 13.99 -9.73 -5.21
C ARG A 55 15.05 -8.81 -4.59
N ARG A 56 14.74 -7.55 -4.48
CA ARG A 56 15.51 -6.48 -3.88
C ARG A 56 16.76 -6.07 -4.66
N THR A 57 17.57 -7.01 -5.08
CA THR A 57 18.87 -6.78 -5.72
C THR A 57 18.96 -7.49 -7.07
N LEU A 58 19.85 -7.04 -7.97
CA LEU A 58 20.02 -7.57 -9.32
C LEU A 58 20.49 -9.04 -9.36
N ASP A 59 21.13 -9.52 -8.29
CA ASP A 59 21.49 -10.92 -8.13
C ASP A 59 20.29 -11.81 -7.77
N GLY A 60 19.15 -11.21 -7.44
CA GLY A 60 17.91 -11.92 -7.20
C GLY A 60 17.88 -12.79 -5.93
N TRP A 61 18.69 -12.51 -4.93
CA TRP A 61 18.76 -13.33 -3.71
C TRP A 61 17.52 -13.17 -2.82
N GLY A 62 16.84 -12.03 -2.87
CA GLY A 62 15.65 -11.79 -2.05
C GLY A 62 15.98 -11.74 -0.56
N TYR A 63 17.12 -11.20 -0.21
CA TYR A 63 17.61 -11.09 1.15
C TYR A 63 17.48 -9.66 1.67
N SER A 64 16.94 -9.49 2.87
CA SER A 64 16.94 -8.21 3.59
C SER A 64 18.19 -8.10 4.47
N PRO A 65 18.96 -7.02 4.39
CA PRO A 65 20.10 -6.78 5.28
C PRO A 65 19.69 -6.20 6.64
N LEU A 66 18.38 -6.01 6.88
CA LEU A 66 17.87 -5.49 8.15
C LEU A 66 18.04 -6.52 9.27
N GLU A 67 18.48 -6.08 10.45
CA GLU A 67 18.78 -6.93 11.61
C GLU A 67 17.89 -6.62 12.83
N GLN A 68 16.82 -5.80 12.65
CA GLN A 68 15.95 -5.43 13.76
C GLN A 68 15.12 -6.61 14.28
N VAL A 69 14.80 -7.59 13.42
CA VAL A 69 14.10 -8.81 13.81
C VAL A 69 15.09 -9.95 13.89
N THR A 70 15.15 -10.57 15.07
CA THR A 70 16.10 -11.65 15.40
C THR A 70 15.35 -12.83 16.00
N SER A 71 16.04 -13.98 16.15
CA SER A 71 15.48 -15.14 16.85
C SER A 71 15.14 -14.87 18.32
N GLN A 72 15.72 -13.84 18.92
CA GLN A 72 15.51 -13.45 20.31
C GLN A 72 14.26 -12.58 20.49
N ASN A 73 13.89 -11.77 19.51
CA ASN A 73 12.78 -10.81 19.63
C ASN A 73 11.61 -11.06 18.67
N VAL A 74 11.69 -12.03 17.76
CA VAL A 74 10.62 -12.33 16.81
C VAL A 74 9.28 -12.66 17.47
N ALA A 75 9.28 -13.22 18.68
CA ALA A 75 8.08 -13.49 19.45
C ALA A 75 7.38 -12.23 20.00
N GLU A 76 8.05 -11.09 19.97
CA GLU A 76 7.55 -9.80 20.44
C GLU A 76 6.92 -8.96 19.30
N LEU A 77 6.94 -9.46 18.06
CA LEU A 77 6.34 -8.78 16.93
C LEU A 77 4.84 -8.57 17.16
N GLN A 78 4.38 -7.36 16.85
CA GLN A 78 2.98 -6.96 16.95
C GLN A 78 2.48 -6.48 15.59
N LEU A 79 1.20 -6.75 15.31
CA LEU A 79 0.52 -6.20 14.15
C LEU A 79 0.35 -4.69 14.34
N VAL A 80 0.98 -3.88 13.49
CA VAL A 80 0.90 -2.41 13.55
C VAL A 80 -0.31 -1.91 12.76
N TRP A 81 -0.52 -2.48 11.57
CA TRP A 81 -1.67 -2.17 10.73
C TRP A 81 -2.03 -3.36 9.84
N SER A 82 -3.24 -3.34 9.31
CA SER A 82 -3.69 -4.25 8.25
C SER A 82 -4.57 -3.49 7.26
N ARG A 83 -4.50 -3.87 5.98
CA ARG A 83 -5.27 -3.25 4.92
C ARG A 83 -5.84 -4.30 3.98
N ALA A 84 -7.11 -4.14 3.61
CA ALA A 84 -7.70 -4.91 2.53
C ALA A 84 -7.11 -4.45 1.20
N LEU A 85 -6.71 -5.40 0.36
CA LEU A 85 -6.28 -5.16 -1.00
C LEU A 85 -7.48 -5.05 -1.95
N SER A 86 -7.24 -4.67 -3.21
CA SER A 86 -8.29 -4.63 -4.24
C SER A 86 -8.89 -6.02 -4.46
N ALA A 87 -10.18 -6.05 -4.78
CA ALA A 87 -10.89 -7.30 -5.08
C ALA A 87 -10.34 -7.94 -6.36
N GLY A 88 -10.27 -9.27 -6.37
CA GLY A 88 -9.84 -10.08 -7.48
C GLY A 88 -9.80 -11.55 -7.08
N THR A 89 -9.61 -12.43 -8.05
CA THR A 89 -9.62 -13.88 -7.81
C THR A 89 -8.24 -14.41 -7.41
N SER A 90 -7.16 -13.72 -7.79
CA SER A 90 -5.79 -14.20 -7.61
C SER A 90 -4.83 -13.07 -7.26
N GLN A 91 -4.47 -12.94 -5.99
CA GLN A 91 -3.46 -12.01 -5.53
C GLN A 91 -2.07 -12.67 -5.61
N GLN A 92 -1.29 -12.32 -6.63
CA GLN A 92 0.07 -12.84 -6.85
C GLN A 92 1.13 -11.74 -6.84
N GLY A 93 0.72 -10.50 -6.55
CA GLY A 93 1.58 -9.32 -6.62
C GLY A 93 2.69 -9.34 -5.58
N THR A 94 3.90 -9.00 -6.01
CA THR A 94 5.03 -8.71 -5.14
C THR A 94 5.18 -7.19 -5.03
N PRO A 95 5.04 -6.61 -3.84
CA PRO A 95 5.17 -5.18 -3.67
C PRO A 95 6.61 -4.71 -3.86
N LEU A 96 6.77 -3.45 -4.30
CA LEU A 96 8.01 -2.70 -4.16
C LEU A 96 7.93 -1.82 -2.91
N VAL A 97 9.07 -1.58 -2.27
CA VAL A 97 9.19 -0.58 -1.19
C VAL A 97 10.27 0.40 -1.58
N TYR A 98 9.92 1.67 -1.61
CA TYR A 98 10.86 2.74 -1.88
C TYR A 98 10.47 4.04 -1.16
N GLY A 99 11.43 4.63 -0.45
CA GLY A 99 11.21 5.90 0.27
C GLY A 99 10.04 5.87 1.26
N GLY A 100 9.83 4.74 1.95
CA GLY A 100 8.73 4.56 2.92
C GLY A 100 7.35 4.35 2.28
N VAL A 101 7.28 4.12 0.96
CA VAL A 101 6.04 3.80 0.23
C VAL A 101 6.08 2.36 -0.23
N LEU A 102 4.99 1.63 0.01
CA LEU A 102 4.76 0.30 -0.52
C LEU A 102 3.87 0.42 -1.76
N TYR A 103 4.41 0.06 -2.93
CA TYR A 103 3.67 0.01 -4.19
C TYR A 103 3.18 -1.42 -4.41
N MET A 104 1.88 -1.61 -4.39
CA MET A 104 1.25 -2.93 -4.40
C MET A 104 0.50 -3.16 -5.71
N PRO A 105 0.95 -4.11 -6.56
CA PRO A 105 0.17 -4.55 -7.69
C PRO A 105 -0.98 -5.45 -7.21
N ASN A 106 -2.18 -5.17 -7.70
CA ASN A 106 -3.39 -5.93 -7.42
C ASN A 106 -3.98 -6.49 -8.71
N PRO A 107 -4.91 -7.45 -8.63
CA PRO A 107 -5.63 -7.95 -9.78
C PRO A 107 -6.25 -6.84 -10.63
N ARG A 108 -6.34 -7.09 -11.97
CA ARG A 108 -6.94 -6.17 -12.95
C ARG A 108 -6.24 -4.80 -13.00
N ASP A 109 -4.91 -4.81 -12.91
CA ASP A 109 -4.04 -3.64 -13.04
C ASP A 109 -4.41 -2.49 -12.08
N VAL A 110 -4.86 -2.85 -10.88
CA VAL A 110 -5.03 -1.89 -9.80
C VAL A 110 -3.71 -1.76 -9.05
N ILE A 111 -3.15 -0.56 -9.04
CA ILE A 111 -1.90 -0.27 -8.31
C ILE A 111 -2.21 0.65 -7.15
N GLN A 112 -1.77 0.28 -5.97
CA GLN A 112 -1.91 1.08 -4.75
C GLN A 112 -0.54 1.52 -4.24
N ALA A 113 -0.41 2.79 -3.88
CA ALA A 113 0.69 3.29 -3.07
C ALA A 113 0.22 3.47 -1.63
N ILE A 114 0.89 2.82 -0.71
CA ILE A 114 0.51 2.70 0.69
C ILE A 114 1.66 3.22 1.54
N ASP A 115 1.36 4.03 2.54
CA ASP A 115 2.35 4.40 3.53
C ASP A 115 2.81 3.16 4.29
N ALA A 116 4.10 2.83 4.23
CA ALA A 116 4.63 1.61 4.81
C ALA A 116 4.57 1.59 6.35
N VAL A 117 4.51 2.76 6.98
CA VAL A 117 4.47 2.90 8.45
C VAL A 117 3.05 2.83 8.98
N THR A 118 2.10 3.51 8.32
CA THR A 118 0.73 3.66 8.83
C THR A 118 -0.28 2.74 8.16
N GLY A 119 0.01 2.23 6.95
CA GLY A 119 -0.94 1.48 6.12
C GLY A 119 -1.95 2.37 5.39
N ASP A 120 -1.79 3.70 5.44
CA ASP A 120 -2.69 4.63 4.77
C ASP A 120 -2.50 4.60 3.25
N LEU A 121 -3.62 4.65 2.52
CA LEU A 121 -3.57 4.78 1.07
C LEU A 121 -3.13 6.19 0.70
N ARG A 122 -2.01 6.29 -0.03
CA ARG A 122 -1.56 7.56 -0.60
C ARG A 122 -2.26 7.86 -1.93
N TRP A 123 -2.31 6.85 -2.82
CA TRP A 123 -3.06 6.92 -4.07
C TRP A 123 -3.38 5.50 -4.57
N GLU A 124 -4.37 5.42 -5.46
CA GLU A 124 -4.76 4.22 -6.18
C GLU A 124 -4.96 4.57 -7.66
N HIS A 125 -4.39 3.76 -8.52
CA HIS A 125 -4.63 3.78 -9.96
C HIS A 125 -5.42 2.54 -10.35
N ARG A 126 -6.44 2.71 -11.18
CA ARG A 126 -7.20 1.63 -11.81
C ARG A 126 -7.14 1.82 -13.31
N ARG A 127 -6.72 0.78 -14.02
CA ARG A 127 -6.77 0.75 -15.46
C ARG A 127 -8.12 0.18 -15.90
N ASP A 128 -8.72 0.78 -16.94
CA ASP A 128 -9.90 0.22 -17.61
C ASP A 128 -9.43 -0.87 -18.58
N VAL A 129 -9.45 -2.12 -18.08
CA VAL A 129 -9.15 -3.29 -18.90
C VAL A 129 -10.42 -3.67 -19.66
N PRO A 130 -10.35 -3.99 -20.98
CA PRO A 130 -11.51 -4.35 -21.76
C PRO A 130 -12.34 -5.51 -21.17
N ASP A 131 -13.66 -5.42 -21.25
CA ASP A 131 -14.57 -6.43 -20.67
C ASP A 131 -14.41 -7.82 -21.31
N ASP A 132 -14.01 -7.86 -22.59
CA ASP A 132 -13.81 -9.10 -23.34
C ASP A 132 -12.42 -9.72 -23.16
N ILE A 133 -11.54 -9.11 -22.37
CA ILE A 133 -10.14 -9.55 -22.23
C ILE A 133 -10.02 -11.01 -21.78
N ALA A 134 -10.91 -11.48 -20.90
CA ALA A 134 -10.90 -12.84 -20.37
C ALA A 134 -11.05 -13.92 -21.48
N GLU A 135 -11.71 -13.58 -22.59
CA GLU A 135 -11.90 -14.49 -23.73
C GLU A 135 -10.58 -14.78 -24.46
N TYR A 136 -9.62 -13.85 -24.38
CA TYR A 136 -8.34 -13.91 -25.10
C TYR A 136 -7.18 -14.37 -24.21
N VAL A 137 -7.14 -13.92 -22.97
CA VAL A 137 -6.00 -14.21 -22.07
C VAL A 137 -6.25 -15.38 -21.13
N GLY A 138 -7.39 -16.07 -21.24
CA GLY A 138 -7.67 -17.32 -20.53
C GLY A 138 -7.78 -17.18 -19.02
N GLY A 139 -8.31 -16.06 -18.53
CA GLY A 139 -8.48 -15.80 -17.08
C GLY A 139 -7.24 -15.25 -16.39
N LEU A 140 -6.23 -14.82 -17.13
CA LEU A 140 -5.01 -14.19 -16.57
C LEU A 140 -5.15 -12.69 -16.35
N GLU A 141 -6.24 -12.07 -16.76
CA GLU A 141 -6.54 -10.64 -16.57
C GLU A 141 -6.54 -10.19 -15.10
N ASP A 142 -6.80 -11.12 -14.20
CA ASP A 142 -6.73 -10.87 -12.75
C ASP A 142 -5.31 -11.03 -12.17
N THR A 143 -4.32 -11.37 -13.01
CA THR A 143 -2.98 -11.68 -12.52
C THR A 143 -2.01 -10.54 -12.80
N ASN A 144 -1.69 -9.76 -11.76
CA ASN A 144 -0.58 -8.81 -11.77
C ASN A 144 0.48 -9.27 -10.75
N ARG A 145 1.74 -9.41 -11.17
CA ARG A 145 2.80 -10.01 -10.34
C ARG A 145 3.85 -9.02 -9.87
N ASN A 146 4.31 -8.16 -10.75
CA ASN A 146 5.48 -7.35 -10.48
C ASN A 146 5.31 -5.94 -11.03
N LEU A 147 5.95 -5.00 -10.37
CA LEU A 147 6.14 -3.63 -10.81
C LEU A 147 7.62 -3.37 -11.05
N ALA A 148 7.93 -2.36 -11.85
CA ALA A 148 9.25 -1.76 -11.91
C ALA A 148 9.19 -0.31 -11.43
N ILE A 149 10.30 0.18 -10.85
CA ILE A 149 10.46 1.58 -10.47
C ILE A 149 11.75 2.13 -11.08
N TYR A 150 11.66 3.29 -11.73
CA TYR A 150 12.82 3.99 -12.26
C TYR A 150 12.53 5.49 -12.43
N GLY A 151 13.50 6.34 -12.11
CA GLY A 151 13.23 7.77 -12.05
C GLY A 151 12.13 8.08 -11.03
N ASN A 152 11.11 8.77 -11.46
CA ASN A 152 9.89 9.02 -10.69
C ASN A 152 8.69 8.18 -11.20
N LEU A 153 8.93 7.05 -11.84
CA LEU A 153 7.92 6.25 -12.50
C LEU A 153 7.75 4.88 -11.84
N ILE A 154 6.49 4.48 -11.67
CA ILE A 154 6.08 3.10 -11.48
C ILE A 154 5.64 2.58 -12.84
N ILE A 155 6.26 1.49 -13.31
CA ILE A 155 6.04 0.93 -14.63
C ILE A 155 5.40 -0.45 -14.47
N ASP A 156 4.37 -0.71 -15.26
CA ASP A 156 3.64 -1.98 -15.28
C ASP A 156 3.23 -2.38 -16.70
N THR A 157 2.81 -3.63 -16.83
CA THR A 157 2.25 -4.19 -18.05
C THR A 157 0.82 -4.63 -17.80
N SER A 158 -0.05 -4.48 -18.80
CA SER A 158 -1.45 -4.84 -18.72
C SER A 158 -1.78 -6.05 -19.60
N ALA A 159 -2.81 -6.80 -19.22
CA ALA A 159 -3.30 -7.95 -19.95
C ALA A 159 -3.82 -7.60 -21.36
N ASP A 160 -4.14 -6.33 -21.64
CA ASP A 160 -4.52 -5.81 -22.95
C ASP A 160 -3.33 -5.39 -23.82
N ASP A 161 -2.13 -5.92 -23.51
CA ASP A 161 -0.88 -5.70 -24.24
C ASP A 161 -0.37 -4.24 -24.22
N TYR A 162 -0.66 -3.52 -23.15
CA TYR A 162 -0.05 -2.21 -22.90
C TYR A 162 1.10 -2.30 -21.91
N VAL A 163 2.07 -1.41 -22.08
CA VAL A 163 3.01 -0.99 -21.04
C VAL A 163 2.65 0.44 -20.67
N PHE A 164 2.58 0.73 -19.39
CA PHE A 164 2.24 2.06 -18.92
C PHE A 164 3.12 2.47 -17.73
N ALA A 165 3.25 3.77 -17.53
CA ALA A 165 3.98 4.33 -16.41
C ALA A 165 3.14 5.36 -15.67
N LEU A 166 3.18 5.27 -14.35
CA LEU A 166 2.53 6.17 -13.41
C LEU A 166 3.59 7.04 -12.73
N ASP A 167 3.25 8.28 -12.46
CA ASP A 167 4.02 9.08 -11.53
C ASP A 167 3.97 8.46 -10.11
N ALA A 168 5.12 8.16 -9.55
CA ALA A 168 5.25 7.42 -8.29
C ALA A 168 4.63 8.15 -7.09
N THR A 169 4.49 9.47 -7.16
CA THR A 169 3.94 10.30 -6.07
C THR A 169 2.44 10.48 -6.14
N THR A 170 1.86 10.43 -7.35
CA THR A 170 0.46 10.78 -7.59
C THR A 170 -0.39 9.67 -8.18
N GLY A 171 0.21 8.61 -8.74
CA GLY A 171 -0.50 7.54 -9.45
C GLY A 171 -1.10 7.95 -10.80
N ARG A 172 -0.78 9.14 -11.31
CA ARG A 172 -1.25 9.60 -12.62
C ARG A 172 -0.46 8.96 -13.75
N VAL A 173 -1.16 8.60 -14.82
CA VAL A 173 -0.50 8.10 -16.03
C VAL A 173 0.38 9.19 -16.61
N VAL A 174 1.66 8.87 -16.81
CA VAL A 174 2.66 9.73 -17.47
C VAL A 174 2.73 9.39 -18.96
N TRP A 175 2.75 8.10 -19.26
CA TRP A 175 2.66 7.59 -20.63
C TRP A 175 2.11 6.16 -20.62
N GLU A 176 1.56 5.74 -21.76
CA GLU A 176 1.20 4.37 -22.06
C GLU A 176 1.47 4.07 -23.52
N THR A 177 1.75 2.81 -23.84
CA THR A 177 2.06 2.36 -25.20
C THR A 177 1.51 0.97 -25.40
N GLN A 178 0.73 0.77 -26.45
CA GLN A 178 0.29 -0.54 -26.87
C GLN A 178 1.47 -1.27 -27.55
N ILE A 179 1.78 -2.48 -27.12
CA ILE A 179 2.86 -3.30 -27.64
C ILE A 179 2.34 -4.26 -28.72
N LEU A 180 1.21 -4.90 -28.44
CA LEU A 180 0.53 -5.84 -29.34
C LEU A 180 -0.98 -5.60 -29.26
N ASP A 181 -1.74 -6.34 -30.03
CA ASP A 181 -3.20 -6.38 -29.95
C ASP A 181 -3.61 -7.73 -29.34
N TYR A 182 -4.07 -7.70 -28.09
CA TYR A 182 -4.47 -8.90 -27.33
C TYR A 182 -5.49 -9.78 -28.04
N LYS A 183 -6.19 -9.26 -29.08
CA LYS A 183 -7.14 -10.02 -29.90
C LYS A 183 -6.48 -10.84 -31.00
N THR A 184 -5.20 -10.61 -31.27
CA THR A 184 -4.48 -11.20 -32.42
C THR A 184 -3.25 -12.04 -32.01
N VAL A 185 -2.96 -12.16 -30.73
CA VAL A 185 -1.84 -12.95 -30.19
C VAL A 185 -2.26 -14.32 -29.73
#